data_a4c0065968eb8e3645f66796d9804307
#
_entry.id   a4c0065968eb8e3645f66796d9804307
#
_cell.length_a   1.000
_cell.length_b   1.000
_cell.length_c   1.000
_cell.angle_alpha   90.00
_cell.angle_beta   90.00
_cell.angle_gamma   90.00
#
_symmetry.space_group_name_H-M   'P 1'
#
loop_
_entity.id
_entity.type
_entity.pdbx_description
1 polymer ?
#
loop_
_entity_poly.entity_id
_entity_poly.type
_entity_poly.pdbx_seq_one_letter_code
_entity_poly.pdbx_strand_id
1 'polypeptide(L)'
;VKGVDIARVTETGARMLLANTYHLHLRPGEELVARSGGVGNFMGWSGPTLTDSGGYQVFSLAKQVKVTDHGATFQSHLDGSQVDLTPEKAVAIQESLGADVAMQLDHVIGLPAKRNEVAEAMERSLAWGERCLAARRKSDQAMFGIVQGGLDPELRAISAKHLRSLPFEGFAV
;
A
#
# COMPACT_ATOMS: atom_id res chain seq x y z
N VAL A 1 5.92 2.17 -14.68
CA VAL A 1 5.97 1.84 -16.11
C VAL A 1 7.43 1.56 -16.49
N LYS A 2 7.87 0.32 -16.29
CA LYS A 2 9.27 -0.05 -16.54
C LYS A 2 9.55 -0.10 -18.05
N GLY A 3 10.58 0.64 -18.51
CA GLY A 3 11.03 0.61 -19.90
C GLY A 3 10.22 1.46 -20.88
N VAL A 4 9.29 2.28 -20.40
CA VAL A 4 8.51 3.23 -21.22
C VAL A 4 8.66 4.63 -20.63
N ASP A 5 8.99 5.60 -21.46
CA ASP A 5 9.09 7.01 -21.03
C ASP A 5 7.71 7.62 -20.77
N ILE A 6 7.69 8.68 -19.96
CA ILE A 6 6.44 9.34 -19.56
C ILE A 6 5.72 10.00 -20.72
N ALA A 7 6.41 10.49 -21.75
CA ALA A 7 5.77 11.07 -22.91
C ALA A 7 4.86 10.05 -23.61
N ARG A 8 5.37 8.83 -23.82
CA ARG A 8 4.59 7.74 -24.40
C ARG A 8 3.44 7.29 -23.51
N VAL A 9 3.63 7.28 -22.17
CA VAL A 9 2.54 6.99 -21.23
C VAL A 9 1.43 8.05 -21.37
N THR A 10 1.80 9.32 -21.48
CA THR A 10 0.85 10.42 -21.66
C THR A 10 0.06 10.27 -22.97
N GLU A 11 0.71 9.87 -24.05
CA GLU A 11 0.07 9.60 -25.36
C GLU A 11 -1.01 8.51 -25.30
N THR A 12 -0.94 7.58 -24.34
CA THR A 12 -1.99 6.57 -24.14
C THR A 12 -3.29 7.13 -23.58
N GLY A 13 -3.30 8.38 -23.12
CA GLY A 13 -4.42 9.00 -22.44
C GLY A 13 -4.53 8.57 -20.96
N ALA A 14 -3.48 8.01 -20.35
CA ALA A 14 -3.44 7.70 -18.94
C ALA A 14 -3.74 8.96 -18.10
N ARG A 15 -4.63 8.83 -17.13
CA ARG A 15 -5.07 9.96 -16.29
C ARG A 15 -4.51 9.91 -14.88
N MET A 16 -4.03 8.75 -14.44
CA MET A 16 -3.41 8.50 -13.13
C MET A 16 -2.36 7.40 -13.29
N LEU A 17 -1.27 7.51 -12.55
CA LEU A 17 -0.24 6.47 -12.49
C LEU A 17 -0.16 5.85 -11.12
N LEU A 18 0.03 4.53 -11.08
CA LEU A 18 0.32 3.79 -9.86
C LEU A 18 1.83 3.58 -9.74
N ALA A 19 2.37 3.91 -8.58
CA ALA A 19 3.74 3.61 -8.19
C ALA A 19 3.76 2.64 -7.01
N ASN A 20 4.77 1.77 -6.97
CA ASN A 20 4.83 0.69 -6.00
C ASN A 20 5.69 1.08 -4.80
N THR A 21 5.07 1.18 -3.63
CA THR A 21 5.72 1.57 -2.37
C THR A 21 6.86 0.65 -1.98
N TYR A 22 6.66 -0.66 -2.03
CA TYR A 22 7.68 -1.64 -1.66
C TYR A 22 8.96 -1.48 -2.50
N HIS A 23 8.81 -1.39 -3.82
CA HIS A 23 9.97 -1.26 -4.70
C HIS A 23 10.67 0.08 -4.53
N LEU A 24 9.93 1.18 -4.40
CA LEU A 24 10.51 2.50 -4.23
C LEU A 24 11.18 2.68 -2.87
N HIS A 25 10.65 2.07 -1.81
CA HIS A 25 11.27 2.02 -0.48
C HIS A 25 12.61 1.31 -0.51
N LEU A 26 12.68 0.13 -1.13
CA LEU A 26 13.93 -0.62 -1.24
C LEU A 26 14.93 0.06 -2.18
N ARG A 27 14.45 0.64 -3.28
CA ARG A 27 15.29 1.30 -4.27
C ARG A 27 14.47 2.23 -5.18
N PRO A 28 14.78 3.53 -5.26
CA PRO A 28 15.98 4.22 -4.78
C PRO A 28 15.90 4.68 -3.31
N GLY A 29 14.81 4.44 -2.61
CA GLY A 29 14.50 4.93 -1.28
C GLY A 29 13.59 6.16 -1.34
N GLU A 30 12.62 6.22 -0.43
CA GLU A 30 11.63 7.29 -0.36
C GLU A 30 12.24 8.67 -0.11
N GLU A 31 13.37 8.75 0.62
CA GLU A 31 14.05 10.01 0.89
C GLU A 31 14.59 10.68 -0.38
N LEU A 32 15.13 9.87 -1.32
CA LEU A 32 15.59 10.40 -2.61
C LEU A 32 14.42 10.90 -3.45
N VAL A 33 13.33 10.14 -3.48
CA VAL A 33 12.11 10.54 -4.19
C VAL A 33 11.52 11.82 -3.60
N ALA A 34 11.48 11.93 -2.26
CA ALA A 34 11.02 13.14 -1.57
C ALA A 34 11.86 14.37 -1.93
N ARG A 35 13.21 14.25 -1.95
CA ARG A 35 14.09 15.35 -2.37
C ARG A 35 13.90 15.78 -3.83
N SER A 36 13.36 14.89 -4.66
CA SER A 36 13.01 15.19 -6.06
C SER A 36 11.63 15.84 -6.21
N GLY A 37 10.95 16.13 -5.11
CA GLY A 37 9.61 16.72 -5.11
C GLY A 37 8.48 15.70 -5.28
N GLY A 38 8.70 14.46 -4.87
CA GLY A 38 7.72 13.36 -4.92
C GLY A 38 7.80 12.51 -6.19
N VAL A 39 7.04 11.41 -6.19
CA VAL A 39 7.09 10.38 -7.24
C VAL A 39 6.67 10.91 -8.62
N GLY A 40 5.71 11.82 -8.68
CA GLY A 40 5.31 12.48 -9.92
C GLY A 40 6.47 13.23 -10.57
N ASN A 41 7.09 14.15 -9.83
CA ASN A 41 8.25 14.91 -10.30
C ASN A 41 9.44 14.01 -10.62
N PHE A 42 9.69 12.99 -9.80
CA PHE A 42 10.76 12.02 -10.03
C PHE A 42 10.60 11.27 -11.35
N MET A 43 9.36 10.99 -11.78
CA MET A 43 9.07 10.37 -13.08
C MET A 43 8.91 11.36 -14.23
N GLY A 44 8.76 12.66 -13.96
CA GLY A 44 8.35 13.66 -14.96
C GLY A 44 6.86 13.59 -15.31
N TRP A 45 6.02 13.10 -14.38
CA TRP A 45 4.57 12.99 -14.54
C TRP A 45 3.85 14.12 -13.81
N SER A 46 2.98 14.83 -14.52
CA SER A 46 2.23 15.99 -13.99
C SER A 46 0.80 15.65 -13.52
N GLY A 47 0.33 14.45 -13.82
CA GLY A 47 -0.99 14.00 -13.39
C GLY A 47 -1.00 13.37 -12.00
N PRO A 48 -2.18 12.97 -11.50
CA PRO A 48 -2.31 12.30 -10.22
C PRO A 48 -1.53 10.99 -10.14
N THR A 49 -1.05 10.68 -8.92
CA THR A 49 -0.33 9.46 -8.60
C THR A 49 -0.99 8.73 -7.44
N LEU A 50 -0.95 7.41 -7.49
CA LEU A 50 -1.38 6.53 -6.41
C LEU A 50 -0.21 5.62 -6.02
N THR A 51 0.02 5.45 -4.74
CA THR A 51 0.93 4.42 -4.22
C THR A 51 0.14 3.29 -3.58
N ASP A 52 0.56 2.04 -3.83
CA ASP A 52 0.04 0.89 -3.07
C ASP A 52 0.61 0.88 -1.64
N SER A 53 0.09 -0.02 -0.80
CA SER A 53 0.59 -0.16 0.59
C SER A 53 1.93 -0.89 0.70
N GLY A 54 2.32 -1.63 -0.34
CA GLY A 54 3.43 -2.59 -0.31
C GLY A 54 3.06 -3.97 0.26
N GLY A 55 1.87 -4.14 0.82
CA GLY A 55 1.43 -5.39 1.46
C GLY A 55 1.45 -6.60 0.53
N TYR A 56 0.94 -6.45 -0.69
CA TYR A 56 0.95 -7.54 -1.69
C TYR A 56 2.36 -7.98 -2.06
N GLN A 57 3.32 -7.05 -2.21
CA GLN A 57 4.69 -7.36 -2.59
C GLN A 57 5.45 -8.04 -1.44
N VAL A 58 5.15 -7.68 -0.19
CA VAL A 58 5.65 -8.41 0.99
C VAL A 58 5.19 -9.86 0.91
N PHE A 59 3.92 -10.10 0.62
CA PHE A 59 3.39 -11.46 0.49
C PHE A 59 3.98 -12.22 -0.71
N SER A 60 4.11 -11.57 -1.88
CA SER A 60 4.44 -12.26 -3.14
C SER A 60 5.93 -12.38 -3.45
N LEU A 61 6.77 -11.43 -2.97
CA LEU A 61 8.18 -11.33 -3.34
C LEU A 61 9.14 -11.51 -2.18
N ALA A 62 8.72 -11.18 -0.96
CA ALA A 62 9.61 -11.23 0.20
C ALA A 62 9.84 -12.67 0.66
N LYS A 63 11.05 -12.91 1.18
CA LYS A 63 11.42 -14.19 1.82
C LYS A 63 11.23 -14.07 3.33
N GLN A 64 10.96 -15.21 3.99
CA GLN A 64 10.84 -15.31 5.44
C GLN A 64 9.88 -14.27 6.04
N VAL A 65 8.69 -14.14 5.45
CA VAL A 65 7.67 -13.21 5.93
C VAL A 65 7.08 -13.69 7.24
N LYS A 66 7.09 -12.83 8.25
CA LYS A 66 6.39 -13.00 9.52
C LYS A 66 5.39 -11.86 9.67
N VAL A 67 4.11 -12.20 9.75
CA VAL A 67 3.02 -11.25 9.98
C VAL A 67 2.55 -11.37 11.42
N THR A 68 2.41 -10.24 12.10
CA THR A 68 1.87 -10.10 13.45
C THR A 68 0.93 -8.91 13.49
N ASP A 69 0.23 -8.67 14.59
CA ASP A 69 -0.62 -7.48 14.74
C ASP A 69 0.18 -6.16 14.70
N HIS A 70 1.48 -6.24 15.00
CA HIS A 70 2.37 -5.08 14.87
C HIS A 70 2.60 -4.66 13.42
N GLY A 71 2.82 -5.61 12.52
CA GLY A 71 3.16 -5.40 11.11
C GLY A 71 3.75 -6.65 10.47
N ALA A 72 4.42 -6.48 9.35
CA ALA A 72 5.12 -7.54 8.63
C ALA A 72 6.63 -7.33 8.69
N THR A 73 7.36 -8.38 9.10
CA THR A 73 8.82 -8.44 9.05
C THR A 73 9.23 -9.41 7.95
N PHE A 74 10.17 -9.03 7.12
CA PHE A 74 10.60 -9.84 5.98
C PHE A 74 12.04 -9.54 5.55
N GLN A 75 12.60 -10.40 4.71
CA GLN A 75 13.90 -10.16 4.08
C GLN A 75 13.74 -9.52 2.70
N SER A 76 14.46 -8.43 2.47
CA SER A 76 14.57 -7.79 1.16
C SER A 76 15.06 -8.79 0.10
N HIS A 77 14.40 -8.82 -1.03
CA HIS A 77 14.80 -9.66 -2.16
C HIS A 77 16.06 -9.12 -2.89
N LEU A 78 16.48 -7.87 -2.60
CA LEU A 78 17.61 -7.23 -3.22
C LEU A 78 18.94 -7.63 -2.55
N ASP A 79 18.98 -7.53 -1.22
CA ASP A 79 20.22 -7.66 -0.43
C ASP A 79 20.08 -8.57 0.80
N GLY A 80 18.87 -9.10 1.06
CA GLY A 80 18.59 -9.96 2.20
C GLY A 80 18.48 -9.22 3.55
N SER A 81 18.57 -7.89 3.57
CA SER A 81 18.37 -7.11 4.79
C SER A 81 16.98 -7.30 5.38
N GLN A 82 16.89 -7.28 6.70
CA GLN A 82 15.60 -7.35 7.39
C GLN A 82 14.87 -6.01 7.27
N VAL A 83 13.63 -6.08 6.87
CA VAL A 83 12.73 -4.92 6.74
C VAL A 83 11.50 -5.16 7.59
N ASP A 84 11.16 -4.17 8.42
CA ASP A 84 9.90 -4.12 9.16
C ASP A 84 8.98 -3.11 8.48
N LEU A 85 7.78 -3.55 8.13
CA LEU A 85 6.72 -2.72 7.56
C LEU A 85 5.53 -2.73 8.50
N THR A 86 5.35 -1.64 9.24
CA THR A 86 4.18 -1.39 10.08
C THR A 86 3.20 -0.47 9.37
N PRO A 87 1.92 -0.39 9.80
CA PRO A 87 0.98 0.59 9.27
C PRO A 87 1.52 2.02 9.26
N GLU A 88 2.14 2.44 10.35
CA GLU A 88 2.73 3.79 10.51
C GLU A 88 3.87 4.02 9.51
N LYS A 89 4.73 3.00 9.34
CA LYS A 89 5.85 3.08 8.40
C LYS A 89 5.36 3.10 6.94
N ALA A 90 4.34 2.29 6.61
CA ALA A 90 3.75 2.29 5.28
C ALA A 90 3.16 3.67 4.92
N VAL A 91 2.50 4.32 5.86
CA VAL A 91 1.99 5.69 5.69
C VAL A 91 3.15 6.68 5.51
N ALA A 92 4.15 6.66 6.40
CA ALA A 92 5.29 7.57 6.33
C ALA A 92 6.06 7.47 5.01
N ILE A 93 6.24 6.24 4.47
CA ILE A 93 6.86 6.03 3.17
C ILE A 93 6.01 6.67 2.07
N GLN A 94 4.70 6.41 2.03
CA GLN A 94 3.80 6.95 1.00
C GLN A 94 3.69 8.48 1.08
N GLU A 95 3.70 9.06 2.29
CA GLU A 95 3.79 10.51 2.48
C GLU A 95 5.09 11.10 1.94
N SER A 96 6.21 10.38 2.13
CA SER A 96 7.52 10.79 1.61
C SER A 96 7.58 10.66 0.09
N LEU A 97 6.94 9.63 -0.47
CA LEU A 97 6.80 9.46 -1.93
C LEU A 97 5.93 10.56 -2.55
N GLY A 98 5.08 11.25 -1.77
CA GLY A 98 4.30 12.38 -2.24
C GLY A 98 3.25 12.03 -3.28
N ALA A 99 2.64 10.84 -3.19
CA ALA A 99 1.52 10.46 -4.03
C ALA A 99 0.24 11.21 -3.60
N ASP A 100 -0.68 11.43 -4.54
CA ASP A 100 -1.98 12.07 -4.26
C ASP A 100 -2.92 11.11 -3.51
N VAL A 101 -2.78 9.80 -3.76
CA VAL A 101 -3.54 8.76 -3.09
C VAL A 101 -2.60 7.73 -2.48
N ALA A 102 -2.76 7.48 -1.19
CA ALA A 102 -2.10 6.42 -0.45
C ALA A 102 -3.09 5.30 -0.09
N MET A 103 -2.57 4.09 0.09
CA MET A 103 -3.37 2.92 0.49
C MET A 103 -3.03 2.53 1.93
N GLN A 104 -4.04 2.09 2.70
CA GLN A 104 -3.77 1.44 3.98
C GLN A 104 -2.89 0.21 3.80
N LEU A 105 -2.07 -0.14 4.79
CA LEU A 105 -1.43 -1.45 4.84
C LEU A 105 -2.49 -2.52 5.13
N ASP A 106 -2.46 -3.61 4.37
CA ASP A 106 -3.37 -4.74 4.48
C ASP A 106 -2.63 -6.06 4.58
N HIS A 107 -3.26 -7.05 5.21
CA HIS A 107 -2.75 -8.41 5.29
C HIS A 107 -3.34 -9.25 4.17
N VAL A 108 -2.58 -9.39 3.10
CA VAL A 108 -2.95 -10.28 1.98
C VAL A 108 -2.72 -11.73 2.37
N ILE A 109 -3.70 -12.58 2.14
CA ILE A 109 -3.60 -14.02 2.36
C ILE A 109 -3.72 -14.79 1.05
N GLY A 110 -2.88 -15.84 0.89
CA GLY A 110 -2.96 -16.73 -0.26
C GLY A 110 -4.21 -17.59 -0.24
N LEU A 111 -4.83 -17.78 -1.40
CA LEU A 111 -5.98 -18.65 -1.56
C LEU A 111 -5.58 -19.94 -2.33
N PRO A 112 -6.19 -21.11 -2.00
CA PRO A 112 -7.25 -21.31 -1.00
C PRO A 112 -6.73 -21.26 0.44
N ALA A 113 -7.53 -20.68 1.35
CA ALA A 113 -7.28 -20.62 2.78
C ALA A 113 -8.54 -20.99 3.57
N LYS A 114 -8.39 -21.39 4.83
CA LYS A 114 -9.52 -21.66 5.72
C LYS A 114 -10.23 -20.34 6.08
N ARG A 115 -11.55 -20.42 6.28
CA ARG A 115 -12.37 -19.24 6.59
C ARG A 115 -11.87 -18.47 7.82
N ASN A 116 -11.42 -19.17 8.85
CA ASN A 116 -10.87 -18.52 10.05
C ASN A 116 -9.55 -17.76 9.77
N GLU A 117 -8.68 -18.31 8.91
CA GLU A 117 -7.43 -17.65 8.50
C GLU A 117 -7.74 -16.37 7.69
N VAL A 118 -8.75 -16.44 6.81
CA VAL A 118 -9.22 -15.28 6.03
C VAL A 118 -9.83 -14.23 6.96
N ALA A 119 -10.62 -14.65 7.98
CA ALA A 119 -11.21 -13.74 8.95
C ALA A 119 -10.13 -13.02 9.79
N GLU A 120 -9.14 -13.75 10.29
CA GLU A 120 -8.01 -13.17 11.05
C GLU A 120 -7.21 -12.16 10.21
N ALA A 121 -6.95 -12.47 8.93
CA ALA A 121 -6.26 -11.56 8.02
C ALA A 121 -7.08 -10.29 7.74
N MET A 122 -8.41 -10.44 7.59
CA MET A 122 -9.34 -9.33 7.43
C MET A 122 -9.37 -8.45 8.68
N GLU A 123 -9.54 -9.02 9.87
CA GLU A 123 -9.57 -8.29 11.14
C GLU A 123 -8.26 -7.53 11.39
N ARG A 124 -7.12 -8.16 11.10
CA ARG A 124 -5.81 -7.51 11.16
C ARG A 124 -5.72 -6.34 10.18
N SER A 125 -6.22 -6.51 8.96
CA SER A 125 -6.25 -5.42 7.97
C SER A 125 -7.11 -4.25 8.42
N LEU A 126 -8.23 -4.49 9.08
CA LEU A 126 -9.08 -3.44 9.66
C LEU A 126 -8.35 -2.68 10.77
N ALA A 127 -7.75 -3.39 11.72
CA ALA A 127 -6.95 -2.78 12.79
C ALA A 127 -5.76 -1.98 12.25
N TRP A 128 -5.09 -2.47 11.21
CA TRP A 128 -4.02 -1.74 10.53
C TRP A 128 -4.55 -0.51 9.79
N GLY A 129 -5.75 -0.56 9.22
CA GLY A 129 -6.40 0.59 8.60
C GLY A 129 -6.64 1.74 9.57
N GLU A 130 -7.11 1.44 10.77
CA GLU A 130 -7.28 2.43 11.84
C GLU A 130 -5.93 3.06 12.25
N ARG A 131 -4.88 2.24 12.35
CA ARG A 131 -3.52 2.72 12.65
C ARG A 131 -2.94 3.56 11.52
N CYS A 132 -3.20 3.21 10.26
CA CYS A 132 -2.81 4.03 9.11
C CYS A 132 -3.45 5.42 9.16
N LEU A 133 -4.75 5.48 9.42
CA LEU A 133 -5.46 6.76 9.58
C LEU A 133 -4.92 7.59 10.74
N ALA A 134 -4.64 6.96 11.88
CA ALA A 134 -4.07 7.64 13.04
C ALA A 134 -2.64 8.16 12.80
N ALA A 135 -1.87 7.47 11.95
CA ALA A 135 -0.50 7.86 11.61
C ALA A 135 -0.41 8.95 10.53
N ARG A 136 -1.48 9.18 9.78
CA ARG A 136 -1.55 10.16 8.70
C ARG A 136 -1.27 11.57 9.20
N ARG A 137 -0.33 12.26 8.54
CA ARG A 137 0.07 13.64 8.85
C ARG A 137 -0.30 14.63 7.74
N LYS A 138 -0.33 14.16 6.48
CA LYS A 138 -0.67 14.97 5.32
C LYS A 138 -2.17 14.97 5.07
N SER A 139 -2.79 16.14 5.12
CA SER A 139 -4.23 16.32 4.86
C SER A 139 -4.57 16.44 3.37
N ASP A 140 -3.58 16.70 2.52
CA ASP A 140 -3.69 16.85 1.07
C ASP A 140 -3.49 15.53 0.29
N GLN A 141 -3.11 14.44 1.00
CA GLN A 141 -3.03 13.11 0.44
C GLN A 141 -4.27 12.30 0.84
N ALA A 142 -5.05 11.83 -0.13
CA ALA A 142 -6.17 10.93 0.13
C ALA A 142 -5.67 9.56 0.60
N MET A 143 -6.39 8.93 1.55
CA MET A 143 -6.10 7.57 1.98
C MET A 143 -7.28 6.65 1.68
N PHE A 144 -6.99 5.53 1.00
CA PHE A 144 -8.00 4.55 0.64
C PHE A 144 -7.89 3.32 1.53
N GLY A 145 -9.07 2.87 2.00
CA GLY A 145 -9.22 1.59 2.69
C GLY A 145 -9.28 0.41 1.71
N ILE A 146 -8.80 -0.77 2.13
CA ILE A 146 -8.81 -1.98 1.29
C ILE A 146 -9.76 -3.00 1.89
N VAL A 147 -10.79 -3.39 1.12
CA VAL A 147 -11.76 -4.41 1.52
C VAL A 147 -11.12 -5.79 1.41
N GLN A 148 -10.91 -6.44 2.55
CA GLN A 148 -10.44 -7.82 2.65
C GLN A 148 -11.59 -8.80 2.97
N GLY A 149 -11.32 -10.09 3.05
CA GLY A 149 -12.29 -11.16 3.29
C GLY A 149 -12.24 -12.27 2.26
N GLY A 150 -11.19 -12.31 1.42
CA GLY A 150 -10.98 -13.36 0.41
C GLY A 150 -12.16 -13.47 -0.56
N LEU A 151 -12.65 -14.68 -0.75
CA LEU A 151 -13.82 -14.98 -1.58
C LEU A 151 -15.12 -15.14 -0.76
N ASP A 152 -15.08 -14.87 0.56
CA ASP A 152 -16.24 -14.98 1.44
C ASP A 152 -17.05 -13.68 1.43
N PRO A 153 -18.29 -13.67 0.89
CA PRO A 153 -19.08 -12.46 0.76
C PRO A 153 -19.51 -11.88 2.11
N GLU A 154 -19.65 -12.68 3.16
CA GLU A 154 -19.99 -12.22 4.50
C GLU A 154 -18.81 -11.46 5.13
N LEU A 155 -17.59 -12.02 5.04
CA LEU A 155 -16.40 -11.36 5.53
C LEU A 155 -16.14 -10.05 4.76
N ARG A 156 -16.32 -10.05 3.45
CA ARG A 156 -16.20 -8.83 2.63
C ARG A 156 -17.22 -7.78 3.02
N ALA A 157 -18.45 -8.17 3.31
CA ALA A 157 -19.49 -7.25 3.78
C ALA A 157 -19.16 -6.65 5.16
N ILE A 158 -18.63 -7.47 6.08
CA ILE A 158 -18.14 -7.01 7.39
C ILE A 158 -17.01 -6.00 7.21
N SER A 159 -16.00 -6.34 6.40
CA SER A 159 -14.87 -5.46 6.09
C SER A 159 -15.33 -4.12 5.50
N ALA A 160 -16.17 -4.16 4.47
CA ALA A 160 -16.69 -2.96 3.83
C ALA A 160 -17.51 -2.07 4.78
N LYS A 161 -18.34 -2.67 5.64
CA LYS A 161 -19.14 -1.95 6.63
C LYS A 161 -18.25 -1.24 7.64
N HIS A 162 -17.21 -1.91 8.14
CA HIS A 162 -16.26 -1.33 9.09
C HIS A 162 -15.49 -0.16 8.46
N LEU A 163 -14.90 -0.37 7.28
CA LEU A 163 -14.13 0.66 6.59
C LEU A 163 -14.96 1.91 6.28
N ARG A 164 -16.24 1.74 5.90
CA ARG A 164 -17.16 2.87 5.68
C ARG A 164 -17.45 3.72 6.93
N SER A 165 -17.24 3.19 8.13
CA SER A 165 -17.39 3.96 9.37
C SER A 165 -16.15 4.78 9.71
N LEU A 166 -15.06 4.59 8.97
CA LEU A 166 -13.79 5.29 9.15
C LEU A 166 -13.63 6.41 8.10
N PRO A 167 -12.83 7.45 8.39
CA PRO A 167 -12.69 8.61 7.52
C PRO A 167 -11.70 8.36 6.34
N PHE A 168 -11.86 7.25 5.62
CA PHE A 168 -11.18 7.03 4.35
C PHE A 168 -11.85 7.83 3.23
N GLU A 169 -11.06 8.44 2.34
CA GLU A 169 -11.56 9.18 1.19
C GLU A 169 -11.99 8.28 0.03
N GLY A 170 -11.59 7.00 0.05
CA GLY A 170 -11.97 6.03 -0.96
C GLY A 170 -11.70 4.59 -0.53
N PHE A 171 -12.08 3.66 -1.39
CA PHE A 171 -11.97 2.23 -1.10
C PHE A 171 -11.47 1.47 -2.32
N ALA A 172 -10.65 0.44 -2.06
CA ALA A 172 -10.22 -0.55 -3.03
C ALA A 172 -10.81 -1.93 -2.70
N VAL A 173 -10.98 -2.78 -3.72
CA VAL A 173 -11.61 -4.10 -3.61
C VAL A 173 -10.70 -5.17 -4.21
#